data_325a0a2813041fcb68ab18f7082ca7bc
#
_entry.id   325a0a2813041fcb68ab18f7082ca7bc
#
_cell.length_a   1.000
_cell.length_b   1.000
_cell.length_c   1.000
_cell.angle_alpha   90.00
_cell.angle_beta   90.00
_cell.angle_gamma   90.00
#
_symmetry.space_group_name_H-M   'P 1'
#
loop_
_entity.id
_entity.type
_entity.pdbx_description
1 polymer ?
#
loop_
_entity_poly.entity_id
_entity_poly.type
_entity_poly.pdbx_seq_one_letter_code
_entity_poly.pdbx_strand_id
1 'polypeptide(L)'
;HYFGDTSELAYLSKLEDPYTNENFQQSYPPLLILLFKNFISSGQHVLIFNIFIHVFSLLLIFSSALKSSKDIDFAVKFLLFFVVCSKFFIYSLDRGNIEFFIISILFFVLFFDLTIIQKALLLSFAISLKPSILIFIPIFGFKILSITSIITFFIYSISFLWLKEPIFSSFLNMVNAFSSTKFPTLHNWQLLEQDLSIWGKIYWLRHLDSIVESSFGSFLQSIYNNRSIIFYLVILITWSIFISKSKGKSLENNVELWIFISLTSILLFSFSGVYKSAILIIPLFILMNSSKPIRNENLYIFLIAMIFLQVPIFRHMFNFDIYSDLSIWSFFSFAVSLIFYSVIINNIVFKVERNE
;
A
#
# COMPACT_ATOMS: atom_id res chain seq x y z
N HIS A 1 -14.71 -13.76 -10.13
CA HIS A 1 -13.95 -13.10 -11.19
C HIS A 1 -12.47 -13.14 -10.81
N TYR A 2 -11.70 -13.98 -11.48
CA TYR A 2 -10.23 -14.01 -11.35
C TYR A 2 -9.66 -12.70 -11.92
N PHE A 3 -8.62 -12.17 -11.27
CA PHE A 3 -7.93 -10.92 -11.66
C PHE A 3 -8.85 -9.67 -11.72
N GLY A 4 -9.75 -9.50 -10.73
CA GLY A 4 -10.75 -8.44 -10.71
C GLY A 4 -10.20 -7.05 -10.97
N ASP A 5 -9.11 -6.67 -10.29
CA ASP A 5 -8.53 -5.32 -10.38
C ASP A 5 -7.93 -5.05 -11.77
N THR A 6 -7.20 -6.00 -12.35
CA THR A 6 -6.64 -5.83 -13.71
C THR A 6 -7.69 -5.97 -14.81
N SER A 7 -8.73 -6.76 -14.60
CA SER A 7 -9.85 -6.87 -15.54
C SER A 7 -10.66 -5.57 -15.59
N GLU A 8 -10.91 -4.94 -14.45
CA GLU A 8 -11.54 -3.63 -14.37
C GLU A 8 -10.69 -2.57 -15.06
N LEU A 9 -9.40 -2.55 -14.79
CA LEU A 9 -8.46 -1.63 -15.42
C LEU A 9 -8.40 -1.80 -16.94
N ALA A 10 -8.42 -3.05 -17.44
CA ALA A 10 -8.48 -3.34 -18.87
C ALA A 10 -9.78 -2.85 -19.51
N TYR A 11 -10.91 -2.89 -18.80
CA TYR A 11 -12.16 -2.30 -19.24
C TYR A 11 -12.09 -0.78 -19.29
N LEU A 12 -11.65 -0.14 -18.21
CA LEU A 12 -11.56 1.32 -18.07
C LEU A 12 -10.60 1.94 -19.09
N SER A 13 -9.52 1.23 -19.43
CA SER A 13 -8.53 1.70 -20.42
C SER A 13 -9.06 1.80 -21.85
N LYS A 14 -10.22 1.19 -22.14
CA LYS A 14 -10.89 1.25 -23.47
C LYS A 14 -11.80 2.46 -23.61
N LEU A 15 -12.07 3.19 -22.55
CA LEU A 15 -12.85 4.41 -22.61
C LEU A 15 -12.10 5.48 -23.43
N GLU A 16 -12.83 6.29 -24.20
CA GLU A 16 -12.26 7.37 -25.01
C GLU A 16 -11.68 8.45 -24.09
N ASP A 17 -12.45 8.87 -23.11
CA ASP A 17 -12.12 9.95 -22.17
C ASP A 17 -12.17 9.44 -20.71
N PRO A 18 -11.15 8.68 -20.24
CA PRO A 18 -11.22 8.02 -18.96
C PRO A 18 -11.27 8.96 -17.74
N TYR A 19 -10.80 10.21 -17.87
CA TYR A 19 -10.74 11.18 -16.76
C TYR A 19 -11.81 12.27 -16.81
N THR A 20 -12.39 12.53 -17.97
CA THR A 20 -13.41 13.56 -18.16
C THR A 20 -14.82 13.01 -18.27
N ASN A 21 -14.98 11.69 -18.28
CA ASN A 21 -16.27 11.02 -18.31
C ASN A 21 -16.99 11.16 -16.95
N GLU A 22 -18.12 11.88 -16.91
CA GLU A 22 -18.90 12.14 -15.70
C GLU A 22 -19.45 10.86 -15.03
N ASN A 23 -19.63 9.77 -15.80
CA ASN A 23 -20.15 8.51 -15.30
C ASN A 23 -19.10 7.64 -14.61
N PHE A 24 -17.81 7.91 -14.82
CA PHE A 24 -16.71 7.13 -14.30
C PHE A 24 -15.64 8.04 -13.67
N GLN A 25 -15.61 8.08 -12.34
CA GLN A 25 -14.53 8.76 -11.63
C GLN A 25 -13.30 7.84 -11.59
N GLN A 26 -12.35 8.11 -12.47
CA GLN A 26 -11.14 7.30 -12.61
C GLN A 26 -10.05 7.71 -11.62
N SER A 27 -9.72 6.81 -10.70
CA SER A 27 -8.65 7.02 -9.69
C SER A 27 -7.30 6.40 -10.10
N TYR A 28 -7.27 5.61 -11.18
CA TYR A 28 -6.03 5.01 -11.64
C TYR A 28 -5.12 6.03 -12.34
N PRO A 29 -3.79 5.97 -12.13
CA PRO A 29 -2.86 6.89 -12.77
C PRO A 29 -2.82 6.77 -14.29
N PRO A 30 -2.53 7.89 -15.01
CA PRO A 30 -2.58 7.91 -16.46
C PRO A 30 -1.58 6.98 -17.14
N LEU A 31 -0.40 6.77 -16.58
CA LEU A 31 0.58 5.81 -17.10
C LEU A 31 0.02 4.39 -17.09
N LEU A 32 -0.69 4.01 -16.03
CA LEU A 32 -1.27 2.69 -15.91
C LEU A 32 -2.40 2.47 -16.94
N ILE A 33 -3.27 3.45 -17.11
CA ILE A 33 -4.30 3.44 -18.17
C ILE A 33 -3.66 3.32 -19.56
N LEU A 34 -2.61 4.09 -19.82
CA LEU A 34 -1.89 4.06 -21.09
C LEU A 34 -1.27 2.69 -21.39
N LEU A 35 -0.64 2.06 -20.39
CA LEU A 35 -0.08 0.71 -20.52
C LEU A 35 -1.17 -0.31 -20.87
N PHE A 36 -2.31 -0.25 -20.18
CA PHE A 36 -3.42 -1.17 -20.46
C PHE A 36 -4.06 -0.90 -21.82
N LYS A 37 -4.24 0.36 -22.20
CA LYS A 37 -4.81 0.74 -23.51
C LYS A 37 -3.98 0.20 -24.68
N ASN A 38 -2.66 0.23 -24.57
CA ASN A 38 -1.77 -0.14 -25.68
C ASN A 38 -1.33 -1.61 -25.68
N PHE A 39 -1.22 -2.25 -24.53
CA PHE A 39 -0.60 -3.57 -24.43
C PHE A 39 -1.55 -4.69 -23.95
N ILE A 40 -2.68 -4.36 -23.36
CA ILE A 40 -3.57 -5.34 -22.73
C ILE A 40 -4.96 -5.27 -23.35
N SER A 41 -5.13 -5.93 -24.50
CA SER A 41 -6.36 -5.86 -25.28
C SER A 41 -7.34 -7.04 -25.04
N SER A 42 -6.88 -8.15 -24.44
CA SER A 42 -7.68 -9.39 -24.25
C SER A 42 -7.49 -9.97 -22.85
N GLY A 43 -8.39 -10.90 -22.46
CA GLY A 43 -8.30 -11.63 -21.19
C GLY A 43 -7.01 -12.47 -21.07
N GLN A 44 -6.48 -12.98 -22.17
CA GLN A 44 -5.20 -13.70 -22.17
C GLN A 44 -4.03 -12.77 -21.87
N HIS A 45 -4.04 -11.54 -22.40
CA HIS A 45 -3.04 -10.54 -22.09
C HIS A 45 -3.09 -10.12 -20.61
N VAL A 46 -4.28 -10.03 -20.02
CA VAL A 46 -4.43 -9.78 -18.57
C VAL A 46 -3.77 -10.89 -17.76
N LEU A 47 -3.99 -12.16 -18.12
CA LEU A 47 -3.38 -13.29 -17.43
C LEU A 47 -1.84 -13.27 -17.53
N ILE A 48 -1.33 -13.10 -18.77
CA ILE A 48 0.12 -13.04 -19.03
C ILE A 48 0.75 -11.88 -18.25
N PHE A 49 0.12 -10.71 -18.27
CA PHE A 49 0.58 -9.55 -17.54
C PHE A 49 0.67 -9.82 -16.02
N ASN A 50 -0.37 -10.41 -15.43
CA ASN A 50 -0.39 -10.74 -14.01
C ASN A 50 0.70 -11.73 -13.62
N ILE A 51 0.87 -12.82 -14.39
CA ILE A 51 1.94 -13.78 -14.15
C ILE A 51 3.29 -13.07 -14.23
N PHE A 52 3.50 -12.28 -15.27
CA PHE A 52 4.75 -11.57 -15.49
C PHE A 52 5.10 -10.63 -14.33
N ILE A 53 4.17 -9.76 -13.91
CA ILE A 53 4.45 -8.80 -12.83
C ILE A 53 4.73 -9.50 -11.50
N HIS A 54 4.06 -10.63 -11.20
CA HIS A 54 4.29 -11.36 -9.96
C HIS A 54 5.60 -12.12 -9.97
N VAL A 55 5.95 -12.80 -11.06
CA VAL A 55 7.25 -13.46 -11.22
C VAL A 55 8.38 -12.43 -11.15
N PHE A 56 8.23 -11.30 -11.86
CA PHE A 56 9.22 -10.23 -11.83
C PHE A 56 9.37 -9.62 -10.44
N SER A 57 8.27 -9.46 -9.70
CA SER A 57 8.28 -9.01 -8.30
C SER A 57 9.07 -9.95 -7.39
N LEU A 58 8.88 -11.25 -7.54
CA LEU A 58 9.64 -12.25 -6.77
C LEU A 58 11.12 -12.18 -7.09
N LEU A 59 11.49 -11.98 -8.36
CA LEU A 59 12.89 -11.81 -8.78
C LEU A 59 13.51 -10.53 -8.19
N LEU A 60 12.79 -9.42 -8.15
CA LEU A 60 13.25 -8.18 -7.53
C LEU A 60 13.51 -8.37 -6.03
N ILE A 61 12.58 -8.99 -5.31
CA ILE A 61 12.71 -9.25 -3.87
C ILE A 61 13.88 -10.20 -3.62
N PHE A 62 13.96 -11.31 -4.36
CA PHE A 62 15.03 -12.30 -4.20
C PHE A 62 16.41 -11.70 -4.44
N SER A 63 16.60 -11.01 -5.58
CA SER A 63 17.88 -10.40 -5.93
C SER A 63 18.33 -9.35 -4.90
N SER A 64 17.39 -8.58 -4.37
CA SER A 64 17.66 -7.57 -3.34
C SER A 64 18.00 -8.22 -1.99
N ALA A 65 17.25 -9.26 -1.60
CA ALA A 65 17.50 -10.00 -0.37
C ALA A 65 18.87 -10.69 -0.43
N LEU A 66 19.21 -11.33 -1.55
CA LEU A 66 20.52 -11.97 -1.78
C LEU A 66 21.66 -10.94 -1.74
N LYS A 67 21.49 -9.79 -2.41
CA LYS A 67 22.48 -8.73 -2.44
C LYS A 67 22.75 -8.16 -1.06
N SER A 68 21.71 -7.97 -0.27
CA SER A 68 21.79 -7.34 1.07
C SER A 68 22.32 -8.33 2.13
N SER A 69 21.81 -9.56 2.16
CA SER A 69 22.22 -10.56 3.16
C SER A 69 23.55 -11.26 2.81
N LYS A 70 23.88 -11.33 1.51
CA LYS A 70 25.00 -12.14 0.97
C LYS A 70 24.88 -13.63 1.30
N ASP A 71 23.69 -14.08 1.65
CA ASP A 71 23.36 -15.44 2.04
C ASP A 71 22.18 -15.94 1.21
N ILE A 72 22.45 -16.91 0.34
CA ILE A 72 21.44 -17.49 -0.56
C ILE A 72 20.37 -18.26 0.21
N ASP A 73 20.78 -18.98 1.27
CA ASP A 73 19.85 -19.78 2.08
C ASP A 73 18.86 -18.89 2.82
N PHE A 74 19.35 -17.80 3.40
CA PHE A 74 18.50 -16.76 3.99
C PHE A 74 17.56 -16.13 2.96
N ALA A 75 18.07 -15.74 1.78
CA ALA A 75 17.25 -15.11 0.75
C ALA A 75 16.13 -16.04 0.24
N VAL A 76 16.44 -17.33 0.04
CA VAL A 76 15.45 -18.35 -0.35
C VAL A 76 14.42 -18.56 0.74
N LYS A 77 14.83 -18.72 1.99
CA LYS A 77 13.91 -18.90 3.13
C LYS A 77 13.01 -17.68 3.32
N PHE A 78 13.60 -16.48 3.24
CA PHE A 78 12.83 -15.24 3.31
C PHE A 78 11.77 -15.18 2.21
N LEU A 79 12.14 -15.45 0.95
CA LEU A 79 11.21 -15.43 -0.17
C LEU A 79 10.09 -16.46 0.00
N LEU A 80 10.42 -17.71 0.33
CA LEU A 80 9.42 -18.77 0.45
C LEU A 80 8.47 -18.54 1.62
N PHE A 81 8.99 -18.33 2.84
CA PHE A 81 8.17 -18.29 4.04
C PHE A 81 7.43 -16.96 4.25
N PHE A 82 8.10 -15.83 3.96
CA PHE A 82 7.51 -14.54 4.26
C PHE A 82 6.88 -13.83 3.05
N VAL A 83 7.18 -14.28 1.83
CA VAL A 83 6.59 -13.71 0.62
C VAL A 83 5.61 -14.67 -0.02
N VAL A 84 6.06 -15.80 -0.55
CA VAL A 84 5.22 -16.71 -1.35
C VAL A 84 4.11 -17.34 -0.52
N CYS A 85 4.41 -17.77 0.71
CA CYS A 85 3.42 -18.36 1.62
C CYS A 85 2.55 -17.31 2.33
N SER A 86 2.74 -16.02 2.07
CA SER A 86 1.96 -14.97 2.71
C SER A 86 0.58 -14.82 2.07
N LYS A 87 -0.40 -14.47 2.91
CA LYS A 87 -1.77 -14.19 2.45
C LYS A 87 -1.81 -13.05 1.43
N PHE A 88 -0.99 -12.01 1.61
CA PHE A 88 -1.00 -10.86 0.73
C PHE A 88 -0.49 -11.18 -0.69
N PHE A 89 0.49 -12.09 -0.83
CA PHE A 89 0.96 -12.53 -2.14
C PHE A 89 -0.12 -13.32 -2.87
N ILE A 90 -0.68 -14.32 -2.20
CA ILE A 90 -1.75 -15.17 -2.76
C ILE A 90 -2.95 -14.30 -3.16
N TYR A 91 -3.34 -13.37 -2.29
CA TYR A 91 -4.46 -12.46 -2.55
C TYR A 91 -4.16 -11.48 -3.68
N SER A 92 -2.93 -10.94 -3.74
CA SER A 92 -2.50 -10.06 -4.84
C SER A 92 -2.53 -10.79 -6.18
N LEU A 93 -2.08 -12.05 -6.21
CA LEU A 93 -2.10 -12.88 -7.40
C LEU A 93 -3.54 -13.17 -7.86
N ASP A 94 -4.43 -13.55 -6.93
CA ASP A 94 -5.84 -13.84 -7.23
C ASP A 94 -6.60 -12.60 -7.77
N ARG A 95 -6.34 -11.43 -7.17
CA ARG A 95 -6.97 -10.17 -7.59
C ARG A 95 -6.30 -9.53 -8.81
N GLY A 96 -5.09 -9.95 -9.17
CA GLY A 96 -4.28 -9.28 -10.18
C GLY A 96 -3.88 -7.86 -9.78
N ASN A 97 -3.58 -7.64 -8.49
CA ASN A 97 -3.28 -6.32 -7.96
C ASN A 97 -1.81 -5.96 -8.15
N ILE A 98 -1.54 -4.80 -8.72
CA ILE A 98 -0.17 -4.31 -8.98
C ILE A 98 0.57 -3.84 -7.72
N GLU A 99 -0.10 -3.75 -6.56
CA GLU A 99 0.48 -3.27 -5.31
C GLU A 99 1.74 -4.06 -4.93
N PHE A 100 1.68 -5.39 -5.07
CA PHE A 100 2.82 -6.25 -4.77
C PHE A 100 4.03 -5.93 -5.66
N PHE A 101 3.82 -5.67 -6.94
CA PHE A 101 4.87 -5.23 -7.85
C PHE A 101 5.49 -3.90 -7.42
N ILE A 102 4.66 -2.94 -7.04
CA ILE A 102 5.11 -1.63 -6.57
C ILE A 102 5.93 -1.75 -5.28
N ILE A 103 5.49 -2.58 -4.35
CA ILE A 103 6.23 -2.86 -3.12
C ILE A 103 7.56 -3.56 -3.42
N SER A 104 7.61 -4.45 -4.41
CA SER A 104 8.85 -5.10 -4.83
C SER A 104 9.86 -4.11 -5.44
N ILE A 105 9.39 -3.10 -6.18
CA ILE A 105 10.25 -1.99 -6.64
C ILE A 105 10.79 -1.21 -5.45
N LEU A 106 9.94 -0.87 -4.48
CA LEU A 106 10.37 -0.16 -3.28
C LEU A 106 11.41 -0.95 -2.49
N PHE A 107 11.20 -2.27 -2.34
CA PHE A 107 12.15 -3.18 -1.72
C PHE A 107 13.49 -3.21 -2.49
N PHE A 108 13.44 -3.27 -3.82
CA PHE A 108 14.62 -3.24 -4.67
C PHE A 108 15.40 -1.92 -4.54
N VAL A 109 14.70 -0.79 -4.53
CA VAL A 109 15.32 0.55 -4.36
C VAL A 109 16.04 0.67 -3.01
N LEU A 110 15.54 -0.01 -1.98
CA LEU A 110 16.15 0.03 -0.64
C LEU A 110 17.40 -0.84 -0.51
N PHE A 111 17.34 -2.06 -1.02
CA PHE A 111 18.33 -3.09 -0.72
C PHE A 111 19.31 -3.36 -1.87
N PHE A 112 19.16 -2.66 -2.99
CA PHE A 112 20.10 -2.74 -4.10
C PHE A 112 20.97 -1.48 -4.20
N ASP A 113 22.24 -1.63 -4.60
CA ASP A 113 23.18 -0.51 -4.70
C ASP A 113 22.86 0.37 -5.91
N LEU A 114 21.93 1.29 -5.76
CA LEU A 114 21.49 2.20 -6.81
C LEU A 114 22.00 3.61 -6.60
N THR A 115 22.33 4.28 -7.70
CA THR A 115 22.60 5.72 -7.69
C THR A 115 21.33 6.52 -7.36
N ILE A 116 21.49 7.76 -6.91
CA ILE A 116 20.36 8.66 -6.60
C ILE A 116 19.39 8.80 -7.78
N ILE A 117 19.93 8.89 -9.01
CA ILE A 117 19.12 9.03 -10.22
C ILE A 117 18.32 7.74 -10.49
N GLN A 118 18.96 6.58 -10.37
CA GLN A 118 18.28 5.28 -10.53
C GLN A 118 17.18 5.08 -9.48
N LYS A 119 17.44 5.41 -8.21
CA LYS A 119 16.42 5.39 -7.15
C LYS A 119 15.25 6.30 -7.52
N ALA A 120 15.53 7.54 -7.92
CA ALA A 120 14.49 8.50 -8.27
C ALA A 120 13.66 8.06 -9.48
N LEU A 121 14.28 7.49 -10.52
CA LEU A 121 13.59 6.97 -11.70
C LEU A 121 12.63 5.81 -11.34
N LEU A 122 13.11 4.83 -10.56
CA LEU A 122 12.30 3.68 -10.14
C LEU A 122 11.14 4.11 -9.23
N LEU A 123 11.40 5.03 -8.30
CA LEU A 123 10.35 5.57 -7.43
C LEU A 123 9.33 6.38 -8.22
N SER A 124 9.77 7.19 -9.19
CA SER A 124 8.85 7.94 -10.06
C SER A 124 7.97 7.02 -10.89
N PHE A 125 8.55 5.94 -11.42
CA PHE A 125 7.80 4.91 -12.12
C PHE A 125 6.76 4.25 -11.20
N ALA A 126 7.16 3.84 -9.98
CA ALA A 126 6.27 3.24 -9.00
C ALA A 126 5.10 4.18 -8.63
N ILE A 127 5.37 5.46 -8.37
CA ILE A 127 4.35 6.49 -8.09
C ILE A 127 3.41 6.67 -9.28
N SER A 128 3.97 6.66 -10.49
CA SER A 128 3.18 6.83 -11.72
C SER A 128 2.28 5.65 -12.03
N LEU A 129 2.52 4.50 -11.42
CA LEU A 129 1.61 3.36 -11.42
C LEU A 129 0.65 3.38 -10.22
N LYS A 130 1.10 3.88 -9.06
CA LYS A 130 0.29 3.94 -7.83
C LYS A 130 0.72 5.07 -6.88
N PRO A 131 -0.04 6.17 -6.80
CA PRO A 131 0.32 7.36 -6.02
C PRO A 131 0.47 7.12 -4.52
N SER A 132 -0.11 6.04 -3.97
CA SER A 132 0.00 5.70 -2.54
C SER A 132 1.44 5.57 -2.04
N ILE A 133 2.39 5.28 -2.95
CA ILE A 133 3.82 5.20 -2.65
C ILE A 133 4.43 6.54 -2.25
N LEU A 134 3.82 7.66 -2.62
CA LEU A 134 4.30 9.01 -2.25
C LEU A 134 4.57 9.15 -0.74
N ILE A 135 3.82 8.46 0.10
CA ILE A 135 3.99 8.53 1.55
C ILE A 135 5.37 8.04 2.01
N PHE A 136 6.02 7.14 1.25
CA PHE A 136 7.30 6.54 1.60
C PHE A 136 8.52 7.34 1.12
N ILE A 137 8.33 8.26 0.17
CA ILE A 137 9.46 8.94 -0.49
C ILE A 137 10.33 9.78 0.47
N PRO A 138 9.77 10.48 1.47
CA PRO A 138 10.60 11.26 2.40
C PRO A 138 11.65 10.47 3.18
N ILE A 139 11.48 9.14 3.31
CA ILE A 139 12.48 8.25 3.95
C ILE A 139 13.82 8.30 3.22
N PHE A 140 13.79 8.47 1.89
CA PHE A 140 14.99 8.50 1.04
C PHE A 140 15.73 9.85 1.07
N GLY A 141 15.16 10.83 1.78
CA GLY A 141 15.76 12.17 1.93
C GLY A 141 15.30 13.15 0.85
N PHE A 142 15.55 14.43 1.14
CA PHE A 142 15.01 15.56 0.35
C PHE A 142 15.48 15.57 -1.11
N LYS A 143 16.73 15.19 -1.38
CA LYS A 143 17.28 15.18 -2.75
C LYS A 143 16.55 14.18 -3.66
N ILE A 144 16.32 12.97 -3.15
CA ILE A 144 15.56 11.94 -3.90
C ILE A 144 14.11 12.38 -4.06
N LEU A 145 13.49 12.90 -2.99
CA LEU A 145 12.12 13.43 -3.04
C LEU A 145 11.96 14.46 -4.17
N SER A 146 12.84 15.47 -4.24
CA SER A 146 12.75 16.53 -5.24
C SER A 146 12.88 16.00 -6.68
N ILE A 147 13.89 15.16 -6.94
CA ILE A 147 14.11 14.57 -8.27
C ILE A 147 12.93 13.69 -8.65
N THR A 148 12.46 12.83 -7.74
CA THR A 148 11.31 11.95 -7.95
C THR A 148 10.06 12.75 -8.29
N SER A 149 9.79 13.84 -7.56
CA SER A 149 8.61 14.69 -7.82
C SER A 149 8.64 15.31 -9.21
N ILE A 150 9.80 15.81 -9.64
CA ILE A 150 9.97 16.40 -10.99
C ILE A 150 9.74 15.33 -12.05
N ILE A 151 10.39 14.17 -11.94
CA ILE A 151 10.25 13.10 -12.93
C ILE A 151 8.80 12.58 -12.97
N THR A 152 8.17 12.41 -11.82
CA THR A 152 6.77 11.98 -11.74
C THR A 152 5.84 12.97 -12.44
N PHE A 153 6.04 14.27 -12.21
CA PHE A 153 5.26 15.30 -12.88
C PHE A 153 5.38 15.21 -14.42
N PHE A 154 6.59 15.01 -14.94
CA PHE A 154 6.79 14.81 -16.38
C PHE A 154 6.12 13.54 -16.89
N ILE A 155 6.24 12.42 -16.17
CA ILE A 155 5.58 11.16 -16.56
C ILE A 155 4.06 11.35 -16.64
N TYR A 156 3.44 11.99 -15.63
CA TYR A 156 2.01 12.28 -15.64
C TYR A 156 1.62 13.18 -16.81
N SER A 157 2.34 14.27 -17.01
CA SER A 157 2.06 15.23 -18.08
C SER A 157 2.11 14.59 -19.47
N ILE A 158 3.17 13.81 -19.74
CA ILE A 158 3.32 13.08 -21.01
C ILE A 158 2.20 12.03 -21.16
N SER A 159 1.86 11.33 -20.08
CA SER A 159 0.82 10.30 -20.13
C SER A 159 -0.57 10.90 -20.41
N PHE A 160 -0.93 12.03 -19.79
CA PHE A 160 -2.18 12.73 -20.11
C PHE A 160 -2.21 13.24 -21.56
N LEU A 161 -1.12 13.84 -22.03
CA LEU A 161 -1.02 14.28 -23.44
C LEU A 161 -1.18 13.11 -24.41
N TRP A 162 -0.60 11.96 -24.12
CA TRP A 162 -0.73 10.77 -24.96
C TRP A 162 -2.16 10.22 -24.96
N LEU A 163 -2.86 10.31 -23.83
CA LEU A 163 -4.28 9.98 -23.74
C LEU A 163 -5.20 11.03 -24.36
N LYS A 164 -4.64 12.16 -24.84
CA LYS A 164 -5.38 13.33 -25.35
C LYS A 164 -6.27 14.00 -24.29
N GLU A 165 -5.90 13.87 -23.05
CA GLU A 165 -6.62 14.43 -21.91
C GLU A 165 -6.05 15.80 -21.50
N PRO A 166 -6.87 16.77 -21.10
CA PRO A 166 -6.39 18.05 -20.58
C PRO A 166 -5.70 17.84 -19.22
N ILE A 167 -4.40 18.17 -19.14
CA ILE A 167 -3.52 17.82 -18.01
C ILE A 167 -4.10 18.25 -16.66
N PHE A 168 -4.48 19.53 -16.54
CA PHE A 168 -4.84 20.08 -15.24
C PHE A 168 -6.18 19.57 -14.72
N SER A 169 -7.23 19.59 -15.53
CA SER A 169 -8.55 19.08 -15.13
C SER A 169 -8.53 17.58 -14.89
N SER A 170 -7.86 16.80 -15.72
CA SER A 170 -7.76 15.35 -15.57
C SER A 170 -6.95 14.98 -14.33
N PHE A 171 -5.89 15.74 -14.01
CA PHE A 171 -5.17 15.56 -12.75
C PHE A 171 -6.05 15.85 -11.53
N LEU A 172 -6.80 16.96 -11.54
CA LEU A 172 -7.74 17.28 -10.46
C LEU A 172 -8.83 16.23 -10.31
N ASN A 173 -9.40 15.75 -11.42
CA ASN A 173 -10.42 14.70 -11.41
C ASN A 173 -9.86 13.40 -10.84
N MET A 174 -8.64 13.01 -11.21
CA MET A 174 -7.96 11.83 -10.65
C MET A 174 -7.75 11.97 -9.13
N VAL A 175 -7.26 13.14 -8.66
CA VAL A 175 -7.05 13.40 -7.23
C VAL A 175 -8.39 13.38 -6.47
N ASN A 176 -9.42 13.99 -7.03
CA ASN A 176 -10.77 13.98 -6.45
C ASN A 176 -11.34 12.55 -6.40
N ALA A 177 -11.19 11.78 -7.48
CA ALA A 177 -11.61 10.39 -7.51
C ALA A 177 -10.88 9.55 -6.45
N PHE A 178 -9.56 9.73 -6.32
CA PHE A 178 -8.76 9.04 -5.30
C PHE A 178 -9.18 9.38 -3.86
N SER A 179 -9.51 10.65 -3.60
CA SER A 179 -9.94 11.11 -2.28
C SER A 179 -11.42 10.77 -1.98
N SER A 180 -12.25 10.72 -3.02
CA SER A 180 -13.70 10.46 -2.93
C SER A 180 -14.09 9.01 -3.13
N THR A 181 -13.11 8.06 -3.14
CA THR A 181 -13.39 6.64 -3.39
C THR A 181 -14.64 6.22 -2.63
N LYS A 182 -15.73 6.03 -3.37
CA LYS A 182 -16.99 5.55 -2.81
C LYS A 182 -16.72 4.13 -2.35
N PHE A 183 -16.87 3.88 -1.06
CA PHE A 183 -16.89 2.51 -0.58
C PHE A 183 -17.94 1.74 -1.41
N PRO A 184 -17.65 0.46 -1.71
CA PRO A 184 -18.62 -0.38 -2.41
C PRO A 184 -19.98 -0.25 -1.72
N THR A 185 -21.02 -0.06 -2.50
CA THR A 185 -22.39 -0.03 -2.01
C THR A 185 -22.68 -1.30 -1.19
N LEU A 186 -23.63 -1.22 -0.28
CA LEU A 186 -24.07 -2.27 0.66
C LEU A 186 -24.09 -3.73 0.13
N HIS A 187 -24.09 -3.92 -1.19
CA HIS A 187 -24.08 -5.24 -1.81
C HIS A 187 -22.73 -5.95 -1.82
N ASN A 188 -21.63 -5.26 -1.42
CA ASN A 188 -20.28 -5.82 -1.39
C ASN A 188 -19.69 -5.87 0.01
N TRP A 189 -20.44 -6.41 0.97
CA TRP A 189 -19.95 -6.65 2.35
C TRP A 189 -18.60 -7.37 2.39
N GLN A 190 -18.34 -8.28 1.46
CA GLN A 190 -17.09 -9.02 1.34
C GLN A 190 -15.86 -8.13 1.18
N LEU A 191 -16.01 -6.96 0.54
CA LEU A 191 -14.91 -6.01 0.36
C LEU A 191 -14.65 -5.19 1.64
N LEU A 192 -15.71 -4.88 2.41
CA LEU A 192 -15.59 -4.19 3.68
C LEU A 192 -14.95 -5.05 4.76
N GLU A 193 -15.22 -6.34 4.75
CA GLU A 193 -14.61 -7.31 5.66
C GLU A 193 -13.11 -7.42 5.48
N GLN A 194 -12.62 -7.21 4.25
CA GLN A 194 -11.21 -7.26 3.90
C GLN A 194 -10.49 -5.91 4.06
N ASP A 195 -11.22 -4.85 4.37
CA ASP A 195 -10.63 -3.54 4.56
C ASP A 195 -9.97 -3.43 5.94
N LEU A 196 -8.66 -3.19 5.93
CA LEU A 196 -7.85 -2.97 7.13
C LEU A 196 -7.79 -1.50 7.55
N SER A 197 -8.40 -0.58 6.78
CA SER A 197 -8.40 0.84 7.11
C SER A 197 -9.38 1.17 8.25
N ILE A 198 -9.07 2.22 8.97
CA ILE A 198 -9.99 2.80 9.96
C ILE A 198 -11.30 3.26 9.31
N TRP A 199 -11.23 3.68 8.03
CA TRP A 199 -12.37 4.17 7.27
C TRP A 199 -13.37 3.06 6.95
N GLY A 200 -12.89 1.87 6.59
CA GLY A 200 -13.73 0.69 6.39
C GLY A 200 -14.42 0.30 7.68
N LYS A 201 -13.73 0.37 8.82
CA LYS A 201 -14.31 0.04 10.13
C LYS A 201 -15.34 1.10 10.59
N ILE A 202 -15.07 2.39 10.37
CA ILE A 202 -16.04 3.46 10.64
C ILE A 202 -17.27 3.31 9.75
N TYR A 203 -17.09 3.00 8.47
CA TYR A 203 -18.19 2.76 7.55
C TYR A 203 -19.06 1.58 7.99
N TRP A 204 -18.42 0.47 8.39
CA TRP A 204 -19.12 -0.71 8.90
C TRP A 204 -19.91 -0.42 10.18
N LEU A 205 -19.27 0.20 11.19
CA LEU A 205 -19.93 0.58 12.45
C LEU A 205 -21.14 1.46 12.22
N ARG A 206 -21.05 2.37 11.26
CA ARG A 206 -22.14 3.30 10.93
C ARG A 206 -23.40 2.61 10.40
N HIS A 207 -23.26 1.43 9.80
CA HIS A 207 -24.37 0.68 9.22
C HIS A 207 -24.97 -0.34 10.19
N LEU A 208 -24.50 -0.41 11.43
CA LEU A 208 -25.19 -1.17 12.49
C LEU A 208 -26.44 -0.41 12.91
N ASP A 209 -27.61 -1.02 12.79
CA ASP A 209 -28.92 -0.39 13.06
C ASP A 209 -28.98 0.31 14.43
N SER A 210 -28.35 -0.28 15.46
CA SER A 210 -28.26 0.29 16.80
C SER A 210 -27.46 1.59 16.93
N ILE A 211 -26.64 1.93 15.92
CA ILE A 211 -25.74 3.10 15.95
C ILE A 211 -26.23 4.21 15.03
N VAL A 212 -26.95 3.87 13.96
CA VAL A 212 -27.36 4.82 12.90
C VAL A 212 -28.10 6.04 13.47
N GLU A 213 -29.02 5.84 14.41
CA GLU A 213 -29.87 6.90 14.99
C GLU A 213 -29.25 7.56 16.23
N SER A 214 -28.04 7.16 16.63
CA SER A 214 -27.38 7.68 17.82
C SER A 214 -26.55 8.94 17.53
N SER A 215 -26.28 9.74 18.57
CA SER A 215 -25.31 10.85 18.50
C SER A 215 -23.91 10.37 18.11
N PHE A 216 -23.56 9.14 18.47
CA PHE A 216 -22.32 8.49 18.06
C PHE A 216 -22.31 8.18 16.56
N GLY A 217 -23.42 7.72 15.99
CA GLY A 217 -23.56 7.51 14.54
C GLY A 217 -23.36 8.81 13.74
N SER A 218 -23.95 9.92 14.20
CA SER A 218 -23.76 11.22 13.54
C SER A 218 -22.30 11.73 13.65
N PHE A 219 -21.63 11.48 14.76
CA PHE A 219 -20.20 11.76 14.92
C PHE A 219 -19.33 10.94 13.96
N LEU A 220 -19.57 9.62 13.85
CA LEU A 220 -18.87 8.76 12.90
C LEU A 220 -19.11 9.20 11.45
N GLN A 221 -20.33 9.64 11.12
CA GLN A 221 -20.66 10.19 9.82
C GLN A 221 -19.82 11.46 9.51
N SER A 222 -19.71 12.35 10.49
CA SER A 222 -18.93 13.58 10.33
C SER A 222 -17.45 13.29 10.08
N ILE A 223 -16.85 12.36 10.84
CA ILE A 223 -15.47 11.91 10.62
C ILE A 223 -15.32 11.32 9.21
N TYR A 224 -16.23 10.44 8.81
CA TYR A 224 -16.19 9.79 7.51
C TYR A 224 -16.30 10.79 6.36
N ASN A 225 -17.16 11.79 6.48
CA ASN A 225 -17.31 12.82 5.46
C ASN A 225 -16.05 13.69 5.31
N ASN A 226 -15.29 13.86 6.38
CA ASN A 226 -14.04 14.64 6.39
C ASN A 226 -12.79 13.78 6.14
N ARG A 227 -12.92 12.50 5.76
CA ARG A 227 -11.80 11.56 5.61
C ARG A 227 -10.70 12.05 4.66
N SER A 228 -11.05 12.75 3.58
CA SER A 228 -10.08 13.30 2.63
C SER A 228 -9.19 14.35 3.28
N ILE A 229 -9.78 15.26 4.07
CA ILE A 229 -9.02 16.29 4.79
C ILE A 229 -8.09 15.62 5.81
N ILE A 230 -8.62 14.67 6.57
CA ILE A 230 -7.83 13.92 7.56
C ILE A 230 -6.68 13.17 6.88
N PHE A 231 -6.93 12.55 5.72
CA PHE A 231 -5.90 11.89 4.92
C PHE A 231 -4.75 12.83 4.53
N TYR A 232 -5.05 13.99 4.00
CA TYR A 232 -4.01 14.97 3.63
C TYR A 232 -3.25 15.49 4.85
N LEU A 233 -3.94 15.74 5.97
CA LEU A 233 -3.31 16.13 7.22
C LEU A 233 -2.35 15.06 7.73
N VAL A 234 -2.74 13.79 7.67
CA VAL A 234 -1.88 12.67 8.06
C VAL A 234 -0.62 12.59 7.18
N ILE A 235 -0.77 12.74 5.87
CA ILE A 235 0.39 12.80 4.96
C ILE A 235 1.32 13.95 5.35
N LEU A 236 0.78 15.15 5.53
CA LEU A 236 1.57 16.34 5.88
C LEU A 236 2.30 16.16 7.22
N ILE A 237 1.62 15.65 8.25
CA ILE A 237 2.21 15.37 9.57
C ILE A 237 3.32 14.31 9.42
N THR A 238 3.05 13.22 8.71
CA THR A 238 4.02 12.15 8.46
C THR A 238 5.28 12.70 7.77
N TRP A 239 5.09 13.48 6.71
CA TRP A 239 6.20 14.11 5.99
C TRP A 239 6.97 15.09 6.87
N SER A 240 6.28 15.90 7.68
CA SER A 240 6.91 16.83 8.62
C SER A 240 7.78 16.11 9.64
N ILE A 241 7.31 14.98 10.17
CA ILE A 241 8.10 14.11 11.07
C ILE A 241 9.36 13.59 10.36
N PHE A 242 9.23 13.10 9.12
CA PHE A 242 10.39 12.60 8.38
C PHE A 242 11.39 13.69 8.05
N ILE A 243 10.94 14.84 7.55
CA ILE A 243 11.80 15.96 7.21
C ILE A 243 12.53 16.45 8.45
N SER A 244 11.84 16.58 9.58
CA SER A 244 12.43 16.99 10.86
C SER A 244 13.47 15.98 11.36
N LYS A 245 13.18 14.68 11.29
CA LYS A 245 14.10 13.64 11.78
C LYS A 245 15.27 13.37 10.83
N SER A 246 15.07 13.55 9.53
CA SER A 246 16.14 13.31 8.55
C SER A 246 17.26 14.32 8.63
N LYS A 247 16.96 15.58 9.04
CA LYS A 247 17.93 16.69 8.95
C LYS A 247 18.66 16.68 7.59
N GLY A 248 17.94 16.29 6.52
CA GLY A 248 18.48 16.16 5.16
C GLY A 248 19.17 14.83 4.83
N LYS A 249 19.32 13.91 5.78
CA LYS A 249 19.90 12.58 5.56
C LYS A 249 18.82 11.54 5.25
N SER A 250 19.22 10.44 4.62
CA SER A 250 18.35 9.29 4.39
C SER A 250 18.03 8.56 5.70
N LEU A 251 16.79 8.10 5.83
CA LEU A 251 16.31 7.29 6.96
C LEU A 251 16.03 5.84 6.55
N GLU A 252 16.59 5.39 5.42
CA GLU A 252 16.34 4.08 4.83
C GLU A 252 16.53 2.91 5.81
N ASN A 253 17.48 3.03 6.75
CA ASN A 253 17.78 1.97 7.73
C ASN A 253 17.00 2.08 9.05
N ASN A 254 16.09 3.06 9.17
CA ASN A 254 15.33 3.22 10.41
C ASN A 254 14.07 2.35 10.40
N VAL A 255 14.16 1.19 11.04
CA VAL A 255 13.07 0.21 11.07
C VAL A 255 11.79 0.73 11.72
N GLU A 256 11.89 1.51 12.80
CA GLU A 256 10.72 2.07 13.50
C GLU A 256 9.95 3.05 12.60
N LEU A 257 10.65 3.86 11.82
CA LEU A 257 10.03 4.74 10.84
C LEU A 257 9.38 3.94 9.69
N TRP A 258 10.01 2.84 9.25
CA TRP A 258 9.40 1.96 8.25
C TRP A 258 8.12 1.30 8.77
N ILE A 259 8.13 0.80 10.01
CA ILE A 259 6.93 0.24 10.63
C ILE A 259 5.85 1.31 10.75
N PHE A 260 6.20 2.49 11.25
CA PHE A 260 5.27 3.61 11.41
C PHE A 260 4.57 3.97 10.10
N ILE A 261 5.34 4.21 9.03
CA ILE A 261 4.75 4.63 7.75
C ILE A 261 3.98 3.50 7.07
N SER A 262 4.44 2.25 7.22
CA SER A 262 3.72 1.08 6.71
C SER A 262 2.35 0.93 7.38
N LEU A 263 2.30 1.05 8.70
CA LEU A 263 1.04 0.99 9.45
C LEU A 263 0.15 2.22 9.15
N THR A 264 0.73 3.41 8.98
CA THR A 264 0.00 4.61 8.53
C THR A 264 -0.65 4.34 7.17
N SER A 265 0.09 3.75 6.23
CA SER A 265 -0.42 3.38 4.91
C SER A 265 -1.56 2.35 4.98
N ILE A 266 -1.46 1.37 5.87
CA ILE A 266 -2.49 0.34 6.04
C ILE A 266 -3.74 0.90 6.72
N LEU A 267 -3.57 1.67 7.80
CA LEU A 267 -4.68 2.09 8.65
C LEU A 267 -5.41 3.33 8.16
N LEU A 268 -4.70 4.29 7.57
CA LEU A 268 -5.22 5.63 7.32
C LEU A 268 -5.51 5.94 5.85
N PHE A 269 -5.06 5.11 4.91
CA PHE A 269 -5.48 5.27 3.52
C PHE A 269 -6.92 4.81 3.31
N SER A 270 -7.64 5.51 2.44
CA SER A 270 -9.00 5.16 2.05
C SER A 270 -9.03 3.79 1.43
N PHE A 271 -9.58 2.81 1.88
CA PHE A 271 -9.59 1.42 1.43
C PHE A 271 -8.21 0.77 1.41
N SER A 272 -7.94 -0.03 2.42
CA SER A 272 -6.71 -0.81 2.55
C SER A 272 -7.03 -2.30 2.51
N GLY A 273 -7.06 -2.85 1.30
CA GLY A 273 -7.18 -4.30 1.14
C GLY A 273 -6.00 -5.03 1.80
N VAL A 274 -6.20 -6.31 2.09
CA VAL A 274 -5.20 -7.19 2.75
C VAL A 274 -3.85 -7.15 2.04
N TYR A 275 -3.82 -6.96 0.72
CA TYR A 275 -2.58 -6.88 -0.07
C TYR A 275 -1.68 -5.68 0.31
N LYS A 276 -2.23 -4.61 0.89
CA LYS A 276 -1.40 -3.49 1.37
C LYS A 276 -0.51 -3.86 2.56
N SER A 277 -0.86 -4.89 3.31
CA SER A 277 0.00 -5.39 4.38
C SER A 277 1.35 -5.91 3.88
N ALA A 278 1.47 -6.20 2.56
CA ALA A 278 2.73 -6.56 1.92
C ALA A 278 3.86 -5.55 2.17
N ILE A 279 3.54 -4.28 2.41
CA ILE A 279 4.55 -3.25 2.72
C ILE A 279 5.36 -3.58 3.99
N LEU A 280 4.79 -4.33 4.92
CA LEU A 280 5.47 -4.76 6.15
C LEU A 280 6.62 -5.75 5.89
N ILE A 281 6.75 -6.29 4.66
CA ILE A 281 7.91 -7.10 4.26
C ILE A 281 9.23 -6.31 4.38
N ILE A 282 9.17 -5.00 4.18
CA ILE A 282 10.35 -4.11 4.25
C ILE A 282 10.90 -4.05 5.67
N PRO A 283 10.14 -3.58 6.68
CA PRO A 283 10.63 -3.58 8.06
C PRO A 283 10.94 -4.99 8.57
N LEU A 284 10.19 -6.01 8.16
CA LEU A 284 10.50 -7.40 8.52
C LEU A 284 11.89 -7.81 8.03
N PHE A 285 12.21 -7.52 6.77
CA PHE A 285 13.53 -7.82 6.22
C PHE A 285 14.65 -7.06 6.93
N ILE A 286 14.44 -5.77 7.25
CA ILE A 286 15.40 -4.97 8.02
C ILE A 286 15.66 -5.61 9.38
N LEU A 287 14.60 -6.03 10.09
CA LEU A 287 14.72 -6.71 11.37
C LEU A 287 15.54 -7.99 11.27
N MET A 288 15.21 -8.85 10.32
CA MET A 288 15.84 -10.18 10.16
C MET A 288 17.26 -10.13 9.61
N ASN A 289 17.60 -9.08 8.86
CA ASN A 289 18.93 -8.93 8.24
C ASN A 289 19.87 -7.98 9.03
N SER A 290 19.40 -7.44 10.15
CA SER A 290 20.21 -6.52 10.96
C SER A 290 21.29 -7.27 11.74
N SER A 291 22.53 -6.86 11.59
CA SER A 291 23.65 -7.34 12.41
C SER A 291 23.70 -6.70 13.80
N LYS A 292 22.91 -5.65 14.04
CA LYS A 292 22.86 -4.94 15.33
C LYS A 292 21.56 -5.28 16.04
N PRO A 293 21.61 -5.53 17.37
CA PRO A 293 20.39 -5.78 18.12
C PRO A 293 19.45 -4.57 18.06
N ILE A 294 18.25 -4.80 17.59
CA ILE A 294 17.18 -3.80 17.55
C ILE A 294 16.34 -3.95 18.82
N ARG A 295 16.11 -2.88 19.53
CA ARG A 295 15.26 -2.91 20.73
C ARG A 295 13.85 -3.37 20.35
N ASN A 296 13.30 -4.31 21.12
CA ASN A 296 11.97 -4.92 20.89
C ASN A 296 11.84 -5.70 19.56
N GLU A 297 12.96 -6.13 18.97
CA GLU A 297 12.98 -6.86 17.69
C GLU A 297 12.00 -8.04 17.67
N ASN A 298 12.08 -8.92 18.67
CA ASN A 298 11.19 -10.08 18.76
C ASN A 298 9.71 -9.68 18.83
N LEU A 299 9.39 -8.60 19.56
CA LEU A 299 8.02 -8.07 19.63
C LEU A 299 7.57 -7.56 18.27
N TYR A 300 8.42 -6.83 17.54
CA TYR A 300 8.08 -6.31 16.23
C TYR A 300 7.89 -7.44 15.20
N ILE A 301 8.80 -8.42 15.18
CA ILE A 301 8.66 -9.62 14.34
C ILE A 301 7.35 -10.35 14.65
N PHE A 302 7.05 -10.55 15.95
CA PHE A 302 5.81 -11.19 16.38
C PHE A 302 4.57 -10.43 15.90
N LEU A 303 4.51 -9.11 16.09
CA LEU A 303 3.37 -8.29 15.68
C LEU A 303 3.20 -8.25 14.15
N ILE A 304 4.31 -8.19 13.39
CA ILE A 304 4.26 -8.29 11.94
C ILE A 304 3.76 -9.68 11.52
N ALA A 305 4.29 -10.73 12.13
CA ALA A 305 3.84 -12.10 11.87
C ALA A 305 2.35 -12.28 12.17
N MET A 306 1.83 -11.70 13.23
CA MET A 306 0.40 -11.73 13.55
C MET A 306 -0.46 -11.04 12.48
N ILE A 307 0.03 -10.00 11.83
CA ILE A 307 -0.67 -9.36 10.71
C ILE A 307 -0.58 -10.22 9.45
N PHE A 308 0.56 -10.90 9.21
CA PHE A 308 0.78 -11.76 8.04
C PHE A 308 0.08 -13.12 8.14
N LEU A 309 0.13 -13.74 9.31
CA LEU A 309 -0.37 -15.10 9.56
C LEU A 309 -1.89 -15.21 9.62
N GLN A 310 -2.62 -14.20 9.20
CA GLN A 310 -4.05 -14.32 8.97
C GLN A 310 -4.33 -15.26 7.81
N VAL A 311 -4.02 -16.52 8.05
CA VAL A 311 -3.94 -17.53 7.02
C VAL A 311 -5.31 -18.14 6.80
N PRO A 312 -5.74 -18.24 5.53
CA PRO A 312 -6.87 -19.09 5.15
C PRO A 312 -6.65 -20.58 5.50
N ILE A 313 -5.44 -20.98 5.91
CA ILE A 313 -5.12 -22.37 6.27
C ILE A 313 -6.04 -22.89 7.39
N PHE A 314 -6.34 -22.08 8.39
CA PHE A 314 -7.31 -22.45 9.42
C PHE A 314 -8.73 -22.63 8.91
N ARG A 315 -9.10 -21.97 7.83
CA ARG A 315 -10.42 -22.02 7.23
C ARG A 315 -10.78 -23.40 6.69
N HIS A 316 -9.84 -24.06 6.01
CA HIS A 316 -10.06 -25.41 5.47
C HIS A 316 -9.93 -26.51 6.53
N MET A 317 -9.25 -26.24 7.65
CA MET A 317 -9.10 -27.22 8.71
C MET A 317 -10.29 -27.31 9.68
N PHE A 318 -11.09 -26.25 9.82
CA PHE A 318 -12.12 -26.16 10.87
C PHE A 318 -13.56 -26.00 10.35
N ASN A 319 -13.83 -26.06 9.06
CA ASN A 319 -15.20 -25.96 8.47
C ASN A 319 -16.04 -24.76 8.97
N PHE A 320 -15.40 -23.64 9.27
CA PHE A 320 -16.10 -22.44 9.70
C PHE A 320 -16.84 -21.74 8.56
N ASP A 321 -17.99 -21.15 8.87
CA ASP A 321 -18.79 -20.41 7.89
C ASP A 321 -18.02 -19.19 7.35
N ILE A 322 -17.94 -19.12 6.02
CA ILE A 322 -17.00 -18.30 5.26
C ILE A 322 -17.10 -16.80 5.57
N TYR A 323 -18.29 -16.35 5.96
CA TYR A 323 -18.60 -14.91 6.06
C TYR A 323 -18.39 -14.33 7.45
N SER A 324 -18.68 -15.07 8.52
CA SER A 324 -18.46 -14.63 9.89
C SER A 324 -16.99 -14.54 10.27
N ASP A 325 -16.16 -15.39 9.66
CA ASP A 325 -14.76 -15.51 10.04
C ASP A 325 -13.86 -14.43 9.46
N LEU A 326 -14.13 -13.98 8.22
CA LEU A 326 -13.35 -12.89 7.58
C LEU A 326 -13.51 -11.57 8.33
N SER A 327 -14.69 -11.29 8.86
CA SER A 327 -14.94 -10.08 9.64
C SER A 327 -14.17 -10.11 10.97
N ILE A 328 -14.20 -11.22 11.71
CA ILE A 328 -13.47 -11.38 12.97
C ILE A 328 -11.96 -11.22 12.76
N TRP A 329 -11.41 -11.88 11.73
CA TRP A 329 -9.98 -11.82 11.43
C TRP A 329 -9.53 -10.44 10.95
N SER A 330 -10.36 -9.75 10.18
CA SER A 330 -10.08 -8.39 9.75
C SER A 330 -10.10 -7.42 10.95
N PHE A 331 -11.02 -7.59 11.91
CA PHE A 331 -11.02 -6.82 13.13
C PHE A 331 -9.82 -7.14 14.02
N PHE A 332 -9.43 -8.39 14.12
CA PHE A 332 -8.24 -8.80 14.87
C PHE A 332 -6.98 -8.14 14.30
N SER A 333 -6.77 -8.18 12.97
CA SER A 333 -5.64 -7.49 12.34
C SER A 333 -5.64 -6.00 12.54
N PHE A 334 -6.82 -5.43 12.42
CA PHE A 334 -7.00 -4.01 12.66
C PHE A 334 -6.61 -3.67 14.11
N ALA A 335 -7.09 -4.44 15.08
CA ALA A 335 -6.74 -4.26 16.49
C ALA A 335 -5.24 -4.42 16.76
N VAL A 336 -4.62 -5.48 16.20
CA VAL A 336 -3.16 -5.68 16.30
C VAL A 336 -2.40 -4.54 15.65
N SER A 337 -2.85 -4.06 14.48
CA SER A 337 -2.21 -2.94 13.78
C SER A 337 -2.32 -1.63 14.57
N LEU A 338 -3.46 -1.38 15.24
CA LEU A 338 -3.63 -0.20 16.10
C LEU A 338 -2.74 -0.26 17.34
N ILE A 339 -2.66 -1.42 18.01
CA ILE A 339 -1.77 -1.63 19.16
C ILE A 339 -0.33 -1.40 18.74
N PHE A 340 0.09 -2.00 17.63
CA PHE A 340 1.44 -1.85 17.11
C PHE A 340 1.74 -0.39 16.75
N TYR A 341 0.79 0.29 16.10
CA TYR A 341 0.89 1.70 15.77
C TYR A 341 1.09 2.57 17.01
N SER A 342 0.33 2.31 18.07
CA SER A 342 0.44 3.01 19.34
C SER A 342 1.82 2.81 20.00
N VAL A 343 2.35 1.58 19.97
CA VAL A 343 3.69 1.26 20.48
C VAL A 343 4.77 2.02 19.71
N ILE A 344 4.66 2.07 18.39
CA ILE A 344 5.63 2.74 17.54
C ILE A 344 5.58 4.26 17.71
N ILE A 345 4.38 4.86 17.76
CA ILE A 345 4.23 6.30 18.03
C ILE A 345 4.90 6.66 19.37
N ASN A 346 4.62 5.88 20.41
CA ASN A 346 5.23 6.11 21.71
C ASN A 346 6.77 6.07 21.64
N ASN A 347 7.32 5.12 20.88
CA ASN A 347 8.77 5.02 20.70
C ASN A 347 9.36 6.19 19.89
N ILE A 348 8.66 6.65 18.86
CA ILE A 348 9.14 7.73 17.99
C ILE A 348 9.00 9.10 18.65
N VAL A 349 7.88 9.35 19.36
CA VAL A 349 7.56 10.70 19.89
C VAL A 349 8.14 10.91 21.28
N PHE A 350 7.98 9.92 22.19
CA PHE A 350 8.27 10.13 23.61
C PHE A 350 9.64 9.63 24.09
N LYS A 351 10.40 8.87 23.27
CA LYS A 351 11.74 8.41 23.64
C LYS A 351 12.88 9.28 23.18
N VAL A 352 12.60 10.35 22.44
CA VAL A 352 13.65 11.32 22.03
C VAL A 352 14.24 12.09 23.23
N GLU A 353 13.51 12.15 24.35
CA GLU A 353 13.96 12.92 25.54
C GLU A 353 14.86 12.14 26.52
N ARG A 354 15.16 10.86 26.29
CA ARG A 354 15.94 10.04 27.24
C ARG A 354 17.36 9.69 26.79
N ASN A 355 17.80 10.15 25.64
CA ASN A 355 19.15 9.87 25.11
C ASN A 355 19.98 11.14 24.81
N GLU A 356 19.80 12.21 25.62
CA GLU A 356 20.73 13.33 25.75
C GLU A 356 21.35 13.26 27.18
#